data_8388cde4c21984cc43ea5b2babff52f4
#
_entry.id   8388cde4c21984cc43ea5b2babff52f4
#
_cell.length_a   1.000
_cell.length_b   1.000
_cell.length_c   1.000
_cell.angle_alpha   90.00
_cell.angle_beta   90.00
_cell.angle_gamma   90.00
#
_symmetry.space_group_name_H-M   'P 1'
#
loop_
_entity.id
_entity.type
_entity.pdbx_description
1 polymer ?
#
loop_
_entity_poly.entity_id
_entity_poly.type
_entity_poly.pdbx_seq_one_letter_code
_entity_poly.pdbx_strand_id
1 'polypeptide(L)'
;MENVKELEMAELAAIEEALKAVSSHAAPTRETSHATWQEDRGMNDRVKMLRHQSETTQPYIDMERALIETETYKRYEGSLSIPELRGQVLHDYFERKTIRIEPGELIVGEKGRGPQAAPTFPELCCHTLEDMHNMNDREQVNFKVTEDDLRVQEQIIIPYWKNRAFREKIMAAQTEQWHLAFEAGIFTEFYEQRAGGHTCLGSERGVTHGFAEIKQEIQDALDAIDYLNDNQALEKRDELRGMLIAVDATTVLANRYADLAAKMAEEESDSKRAEELRQISENCRVVA
;
A
#
# COMPACT_ATOMS: atom_id res chain seq x y z
N MET A 1 34.35 -3.47 -3.81
CA MET A 1 33.22 -3.27 -4.74
C MET A 1 32.49 -4.58 -5.05
N GLU A 2 33.20 -5.68 -5.37
CA GLU A 2 32.57 -6.98 -5.67
C GLU A 2 31.80 -7.56 -4.46
N ASN A 3 32.40 -7.57 -3.27
CA ASN A 3 31.75 -8.00 -2.02
C ASN A 3 30.51 -7.18 -1.63
N VAL A 4 30.43 -5.89 -1.99
CA VAL A 4 29.27 -5.05 -1.69
C VAL A 4 28.09 -5.42 -2.59
N LYS A 5 28.36 -5.64 -3.89
CA LYS A 5 27.32 -6.09 -4.83
C LYS A 5 26.80 -7.49 -4.52
N GLU A 6 27.67 -8.40 -4.07
CA GLU A 6 27.24 -9.73 -3.64
C GLU A 6 26.35 -9.68 -2.39
N LEU A 7 26.66 -8.80 -1.42
CA LEU A 7 25.85 -8.59 -0.24
C LEU A 7 24.48 -7.97 -0.59
N GLU A 8 24.46 -6.95 -1.46
CA GLU A 8 23.22 -6.33 -1.95
C GLU A 8 22.34 -7.34 -2.71
N MET A 9 22.94 -8.21 -3.52
CA MET A 9 22.23 -9.28 -4.23
C MET A 9 21.63 -10.31 -3.27
N ALA A 10 22.35 -10.68 -2.21
CA ALA A 10 21.86 -11.61 -1.20
C ALA A 10 20.68 -11.02 -0.39
N GLU A 11 20.75 -9.74 -0.07
CA GLU A 11 19.65 -9.05 0.64
C GLU A 11 18.39 -8.93 -0.24
N LEU A 12 18.53 -8.62 -1.51
CA LEU A 12 17.41 -8.58 -2.46
C LEU A 12 16.79 -9.97 -2.65
N ALA A 13 17.60 -11.02 -2.73
CA ALA A 13 17.10 -12.40 -2.82
C ALA A 13 16.32 -12.82 -1.57
N ALA A 14 16.76 -12.40 -0.37
CA ALA A 14 16.05 -12.66 0.87
C ALA A 14 14.68 -11.95 0.92
N ILE A 15 14.57 -10.75 0.36
CA ILE A 15 13.29 -10.02 0.26
C ILE A 15 12.35 -10.75 -0.71
N GLU A 16 12.84 -11.21 -1.86
CA GLU A 16 12.04 -11.96 -2.82
C GLU A 16 11.51 -13.29 -2.24
N GLU A 17 12.31 -13.98 -1.44
CA GLU A 17 11.89 -15.21 -0.74
C GLU A 17 10.82 -14.90 0.31
N ALA A 18 11.02 -13.85 1.10
CA ALA A 18 10.05 -13.39 2.08
C ALA A 18 8.72 -12.97 1.43
N LEU A 19 8.75 -12.28 0.29
CA LEU A 19 7.56 -11.93 -0.48
C LEU A 19 6.77 -13.17 -0.90
N LYS A 20 7.43 -14.19 -1.43
CA LYS A 20 6.77 -15.45 -1.81
C LYS A 20 6.10 -16.11 -0.62
N ALA A 21 6.76 -16.11 0.55
CA ALA A 21 6.22 -16.69 1.77
C ALA A 21 4.97 -15.93 2.23
N VAL A 22 5.03 -14.61 2.42
CA VAL A 22 3.88 -13.82 2.92
C VAL A 22 2.71 -13.80 1.95
N SER A 23 2.96 -13.75 0.63
CA SER A 23 1.89 -13.74 -0.38
C SER A 23 1.11 -15.06 -0.45
N SER A 24 1.65 -16.15 0.07
CA SER A 24 0.98 -17.45 0.11
C SER A 24 0.03 -17.65 1.30
N HIS A 25 0.09 -16.79 2.31
CA HIS A 25 -0.72 -16.96 3.51
C HIS A 25 -2.18 -16.58 3.26
N ALA A 26 -3.10 -17.48 3.63
CA ALA A 26 -4.52 -17.18 3.64
C ALA A 26 -4.88 -16.18 4.75
N ALA A 27 -5.92 -15.38 4.52
CA ALA A 27 -6.46 -14.49 5.55
C ALA A 27 -6.94 -15.31 6.76
N PRO A 28 -6.54 -14.94 7.99
CA PRO A 28 -6.98 -15.66 9.19
C PRO A 28 -8.47 -15.44 9.46
N THR A 29 -9.11 -16.42 10.07
CA THR A 29 -10.51 -16.34 10.49
C THR A 29 -10.63 -16.09 11.98
N ARG A 30 -11.71 -15.46 12.42
CA ARG A 30 -12.07 -15.29 13.83
C ARG A 30 -13.46 -15.80 14.11
N GLU A 31 -13.69 -16.23 15.34
CA GLU A 31 -15.04 -16.43 15.84
C GLU A 31 -15.73 -15.06 16.01
N THR A 32 -16.91 -14.93 15.42
CA THR A 32 -17.71 -13.73 15.63
C THR A 32 -18.32 -13.77 17.03
N SER A 33 -17.91 -12.88 17.92
CA SER A 33 -18.77 -12.54 19.03
C SER A 33 -20.00 -11.89 18.43
N HIS A 34 -21.16 -12.51 18.57
CA HIS A 34 -22.43 -11.98 18.12
C HIS A 34 -22.70 -10.62 18.79
N ALA A 35 -22.10 -9.56 18.29
CA ALA A 35 -22.61 -8.25 18.50
C ALA A 35 -23.98 -8.24 17.81
N THR A 36 -25.03 -8.19 18.59
CA THR A 36 -26.41 -8.09 18.17
C THR A 36 -26.62 -6.81 17.36
N TRP A 37 -26.22 -6.86 16.08
CA TRP A 37 -26.67 -5.87 15.13
C TRP A 37 -28.09 -6.24 14.79
N GLN A 38 -28.99 -5.38 15.21
CA GLN A 38 -30.40 -5.51 14.91
C GLN A 38 -30.59 -5.78 13.43
N GLU A 39 -31.14 -6.97 13.18
CA GLU A 39 -31.83 -7.40 11.97
C GLU A 39 -31.30 -6.85 10.61
N ASP A 40 -30.92 -7.74 9.74
CA ASP A 40 -30.61 -7.54 8.30
C ASP A 40 -31.76 -6.94 7.48
N ARG A 41 -32.54 -6.04 8.08
CA ARG A 41 -33.70 -5.42 7.45
C ARG A 41 -33.26 -4.64 6.21
N GLY A 42 -33.68 -5.11 5.07
CA GLY A 42 -33.47 -4.46 3.78
C GLY A 42 -32.13 -4.74 3.11
N MET A 43 -31.24 -5.54 3.71
CA MET A 43 -30.01 -5.97 3.05
C MET A 43 -30.28 -7.11 2.06
N ASN A 44 -29.73 -6.99 0.85
CA ASN A 44 -29.73 -8.11 -0.10
C ASN A 44 -28.66 -9.14 0.30
N ASP A 45 -28.73 -10.33 -0.30
CA ASP A 45 -27.87 -11.47 0.07
C ASP A 45 -26.38 -11.17 -0.18
N ARG A 46 -26.05 -10.38 -1.19
CA ARG A 46 -24.67 -9.93 -1.46
C ARG A 46 -24.10 -9.11 -0.28
N VAL A 47 -24.85 -8.13 0.19
CA VAL A 47 -24.43 -7.28 1.31
C VAL A 47 -24.26 -8.12 2.58
N LYS A 48 -25.15 -9.07 2.82
CA LYS A 48 -25.03 -10.01 3.96
C LYS A 48 -23.78 -10.86 3.87
N MET A 49 -23.48 -11.38 2.68
CA MET A 49 -22.28 -12.19 2.42
C MET A 49 -20.99 -11.38 2.63
N LEU A 50 -20.87 -10.19 2.05
CA LEU A 50 -19.70 -9.33 2.20
C LEU A 50 -19.52 -8.88 3.65
N ARG A 51 -20.61 -8.55 4.34
CA ARG A 51 -20.59 -8.24 5.76
C ARG A 51 -20.12 -9.43 6.59
N HIS A 52 -20.66 -10.62 6.35
CA HIS A 52 -20.24 -11.84 7.04
C HIS A 52 -18.73 -12.09 6.83
N GLN A 53 -18.23 -11.97 5.61
CA GLN A 53 -16.80 -12.08 5.32
C GLN A 53 -15.99 -11.09 6.13
N SER A 54 -16.39 -9.81 6.17
CA SER A 54 -15.71 -8.77 6.94
C SER A 54 -15.71 -9.06 8.45
N GLU A 55 -16.84 -9.57 8.99
CA GLU A 55 -16.99 -9.88 10.41
C GLU A 55 -16.22 -11.15 10.83
N THR A 56 -16.12 -12.15 9.95
CA THR A 56 -15.45 -13.42 10.23
C THR A 56 -13.96 -13.43 9.92
N THR A 57 -13.48 -12.46 9.17
CA THR A 57 -12.03 -12.31 8.90
C THR A 57 -11.36 -11.57 10.06
N GLN A 58 -10.35 -12.19 10.67
CA GLN A 58 -9.51 -11.53 11.66
C GLN A 58 -8.62 -10.50 10.96
N PRO A 59 -8.63 -9.22 11.38
CA PRO A 59 -7.64 -8.26 10.89
C PRO A 59 -6.21 -8.77 11.14
N TYR A 60 -5.35 -8.57 10.15
CA TYR A 60 -3.98 -9.08 10.23
C TYR A 60 -2.99 -8.11 9.58
N ILE A 61 -1.75 -8.16 10.03
CA ILE A 61 -0.66 -7.39 9.44
C ILE A 61 -0.30 -8.00 8.08
N ASP A 62 -0.10 -7.13 7.11
CA ASP A 62 0.32 -7.50 5.76
C ASP A 62 1.68 -6.87 5.45
N MET A 63 2.70 -7.72 5.39
CA MET A 63 4.09 -7.30 5.17
C MET A 63 4.44 -7.15 3.68
N GLU A 64 3.54 -7.51 2.75
CA GLU A 64 3.82 -7.51 1.31
C GLU A 64 4.26 -6.12 0.83
N ARG A 65 3.51 -5.07 1.20
CA ARG A 65 3.87 -3.70 0.81
C ARG A 65 5.23 -3.28 1.35
N ALA A 66 5.48 -3.53 2.63
CA ALA A 66 6.74 -3.16 3.26
C ALA A 66 7.95 -3.83 2.62
N LEU A 67 7.81 -5.08 2.20
CA LEU A 67 8.87 -5.82 1.50
C LEU A 67 9.14 -5.24 0.11
N ILE A 68 8.10 -5.01 -0.70
CA ILE A 68 8.23 -4.43 -2.04
C ILE A 68 8.88 -3.05 -1.96
N GLU A 69 8.41 -2.21 -1.03
CA GLU A 69 8.95 -0.87 -0.82
C GLU A 69 10.43 -0.91 -0.40
N THR A 70 10.77 -1.76 0.57
CA THR A 70 12.15 -1.90 1.03
C THR A 70 13.08 -2.35 -0.11
N GLU A 71 12.64 -3.28 -0.94
CA GLU A 71 13.38 -3.71 -2.12
C GLU A 71 13.57 -2.58 -3.12
N THR A 72 12.50 -1.83 -3.43
CA THR A 72 12.55 -0.71 -4.37
C THR A 72 13.51 0.37 -3.88
N TYR A 73 13.46 0.73 -2.60
CA TYR A 73 14.40 1.68 -2.03
C TYR A 73 15.85 1.18 -2.12
N LYS A 74 16.12 -0.07 -1.74
CA LYS A 74 17.47 -0.65 -1.87
C LYS A 74 18.00 -0.66 -3.31
N ARG A 75 17.12 -0.87 -4.28
CA ARG A 75 17.47 -0.94 -5.70
C ARG A 75 17.79 0.42 -6.32
N TYR A 76 17.06 1.46 -5.92
CA TYR A 76 17.07 2.75 -6.62
C TYR A 76 17.56 3.94 -5.77
N GLU A 77 17.81 3.76 -4.47
CA GLU A 77 18.33 4.81 -3.60
C GLU A 77 19.66 5.36 -4.13
N GLY A 78 19.74 6.68 -4.29
CA GLY A 78 20.93 7.35 -4.84
C GLY A 78 21.02 7.35 -6.37
N SER A 79 20.13 6.61 -7.08
CA SER A 79 20.06 6.62 -8.54
C SER A 79 18.88 7.43 -9.09
N LEU A 80 17.81 7.53 -8.32
CA LEU A 80 16.63 8.35 -8.63
C LEU A 80 16.56 9.54 -7.67
N SER A 81 15.94 10.62 -8.12
CA SER A 81 15.53 11.70 -7.21
C SER A 81 14.47 11.22 -6.23
N ILE A 82 14.27 11.93 -5.13
CA ILE A 82 13.26 11.52 -4.12
C ILE A 82 11.84 11.43 -4.72
N PRO A 83 11.36 12.42 -5.52
CA PRO A 83 10.05 12.30 -6.17
C PRO A 83 9.94 11.10 -7.11
N GLU A 84 10.96 10.88 -7.96
CA GLU A 84 10.99 9.72 -8.87
C GLU A 84 11.01 8.40 -8.09
N LEU A 85 11.81 8.30 -7.02
CA LEU A 85 11.85 7.11 -6.17
C LEU A 85 10.49 6.81 -5.53
N ARG A 86 9.78 7.83 -5.04
CA ARG A 86 8.43 7.65 -4.49
C ARG A 86 7.42 7.21 -5.55
N GLY A 87 7.51 7.75 -6.75
CA GLY A 87 6.73 7.27 -7.90
C GLY A 87 7.04 5.81 -8.22
N GLN A 88 8.33 5.44 -8.23
CA GLN A 88 8.77 4.07 -8.50
C GLN A 88 8.30 3.08 -7.44
N VAL A 89 8.31 3.46 -6.15
CA VAL A 89 7.74 2.63 -5.08
C VAL A 89 6.26 2.32 -5.32
N LEU A 90 5.48 3.33 -5.71
CA LEU A 90 4.06 3.12 -6.03
C LEU A 90 3.89 2.21 -7.24
N HIS A 91 4.71 2.40 -8.28
CA HIS A 91 4.69 1.60 -9.49
C HIS A 91 5.02 0.14 -9.19
N ASP A 92 6.15 -0.13 -8.52
CA ASP A 92 6.58 -1.48 -8.17
C ASP A 92 5.54 -2.18 -7.26
N TYR A 93 4.94 -1.43 -6.34
CA TYR A 93 3.89 -1.97 -5.49
C TYR A 93 2.64 -2.34 -6.31
N PHE A 94 2.17 -1.47 -7.19
CA PHE A 94 0.99 -1.73 -8.01
C PHE A 94 1.22 -2.79 -9.09
N GLU A 95 2.44 -2.94 -9.58
CA GLU A 95 2.81 -4.00 -10.51
C GLU A 95 2.90 -5.37 -9.83
N ARG A 96 3.34 -5.43 -8.56
CA ARG A 96 3.74 -6.69 -7.93
C ARG A 96 2.81 -7.17 -6.83
N LYS A 97 2.05 -6.27 -6.18
CA LYS A 97 1.16 -6.65 -5.08
C LYS A 97 0.20 -7.76 -5.51
N THR A 98 -0.16 -8.62 -4.56
CA THR A 98 -1.24 -9.58 -4.75
C THR A 98 -2.56 -8.85 -4.99
N ILE A 99 -3.23 -9.19 -6.08
CA ILE A 99 -4.57 -8.69 -6.42
C ILE A 99 -5.57 -9.83 -6.40
N ARG A 100 -6.82 -9.53 -6.07
CA ARG A 100 -7.91 -10.49 -5.99
C ARG A 100 -9.26 -9.82 -6.23
N ILE A 101 -10.25 -10.60 -6.58
CA ILE A 101 -11.66 -10.21 -6.65
C ILE A 101 -12.44 -11.24 -5.87
N GLU A 102 -12.98 -10.84 -4.72
CA GLU A 102 -13.74 -11.74 -3.85
C GLU A 102 -15.14 -12.04 -4.41
N PRO A 103 -15.76 -13.16 -3.99
CA PRO A 103 -17.13 -13.44 -4.34
C PRO A 103 -18.05 -12.27 -3.96
N GLY A 104 -18.83 -11.80 -4.93
CA GLY A 104 -19.80 -10.72 -4.71
C GLY A 104 -19.26 -9.29 -4.76
N GLU A 105 -17.95 -9.06 -4.85
CA GLU A 105 -17.39 -7.73 -5.06
C GLU A 105 -17.78 -7.19 -6.44
N LEU A 106 -18.12 -5.89 -6.47
CA LEU A 106 -18.39 -5.12 -7.69
C LEU A 106 -17.39 -3.98 -7.88
N ILE A 107 -16.71 -3.58 -6.80
CA ILE A 107 -15.66 -2.57 -6.78
C ILE A 107 -14.40 -3.27 -6.31
N VAL A 108 -13.31 -3.10 -7.07
CA VAL A 108 -12.02 -3.73 -6.83
C VAL A 108 -10.96 -2.69 -6.47
N GLY A 109 -9.80 -3.11 -5.97
CA GLY A 109 -8.70 -2.20 -5.63
C GLY A 109 -8.33 -2.22 -4.15
N GLU A 110 -8.44 -3.36 -3.49
CA GLU A 110 -8.07 -3.55 -2.08
C GLU A 110 -6.62 -3.11 -1.80
N LYS A 111 -6.39 -2.52 -0.64
CA LYS A 111 -5.05 -2.09 -0.21
C LYS A 111 -4.11 -3.26 0.00
N GLY A 112 -4.54 -4.25 0.75
CA GLY A 112 -3.75 -5.43 1.09
C GLY A 112 -4.08 -6.64 0.21
N ARG A 113 -3.36 -7.71 0.45
CA ARG A 113 -3.49 -8.98 -0.29
C ARG A 113 -4.75 -9.77 0.01
N GLY A 114 -5.49 -9.42 1.06
CA GLY A 114 -6.70 -10.15 1.46
C GLY A 114 -7.70 -9.28 2.23
N PRO A 115 -8.90 -9.83 2.54
CA PRO A 115 -9.85 -9.13 3.38
C PRO A 115 -9.23 -8.78 4.74
N GLN A 116 -9.49 -7.58 5.26
CA GLN A 116 -8.97 -7.10 6.53
C GLN A 116 -7.43 -7.08 6.65
N ALA A 117 -6.70 -7.21 5.54
CA ALA A 117 -5.24 -7.03 5.52
C ALA A 117 -4.87 -5.58 5.82
N ALA A 118 -3.94 -5.36 6.73
CA ALA A 118 -3.41 -4.06 7.11
C ALA A 118 -1.94 -3.93 6.64
N PRO A 119 -1.69 -3.34 5.47
CA PRO A 119 -0.33 -3.09 5.02
C PRO A 119 0.42 -2.16 5.96
N THR A 120 1.70 -2.44 6.19
CA THR A 120 2.58 -1.57 6.96
C THR A 120 3.31 -0.57 6.06
N PHE A 121 3.68 0.57 6.65
CA PHE A 121 4.29 1.71 5.98
C PHE A 121 5.60 2.07 6.69
N PRO A 122 6.67 1.30 6.48
CA PRO A 122 7.92 1.46 7.24
C PRO A 122 8.61 2.79 6.98
N GLU A 123 8.37 3.42 5.84
CA GLU A 123 8.86 4.76 5.49
C GLU A 123 8.26 5.86 6.39
N LEU A 124 7.05 5.63 6.89
CA LEU A 124 6.37 6.54 7.80
C LEU A 124 6.68 6.19 9.25
N CYS A 125 6.56 4.92 9.61
CA CYS A 125 6.79 4.42 10.95
C CYS A 125 7.39 3.01 10.90
N CYS A 126 8.65 2.88 11.29
CA CYS A 126 9.28 1.56 11.44
C CYS A 126 8.89 0.97 12.81
N HIS A 127 7.90 0.08 12.80
CA HIS A 127 7.45 -0.58 14.02
C HIS A 127 8.56 -1.41 14.68
N THR A 128 8.61 -1.39 16.00
CA THR A 128 9.45 -2.30 16.77
C THR A 128 8.78 -3.67 16.88
N LEU A 129 9.53 -4.69 17.31
CA LEU A 129 8.94 -6.01 17.60
C LEU A 129 7.93 -5.93 18.75
N GLU A 130 8.16 -5.05 19.73
CA GLU A 130 7.22 -4.79 20.81
C GLU A 130 5.91 -4.20 20.28
N ASP A 131 5.96 -3.25 19.35
CA ASP A 131 4.76 -2.72 18.68
C ASP A 131 3.97 -3.84 17.99
N MET A 132 4.67 -4.75 17.30
CA MET A 132 4.06 -5.88 16.61
C MET A 132 3.37 -6.86 17.58
N HIS A 133 4.04 -7.19 18.69
CA HIS A 133 3.42 -8.00 19.75
C HIS A 133 2.21 -7.30 20.35
N ASN A 134 2.31 -6.02 20.68
CA ASN A 134 1.21 -5.24 21.23
C ASN A 134 0.01 -5.18 20.27
N MET A 135 0.22 -5.09 18.94
CA MET A 135 -0.86 -5.15 17.97
C MET A 135 -1.59 -6.50 17.97
N ASN A 136 -0.86 -7.59 18.19
CA ASN A 136 -1.44 -8.94 18.27
C ASN A 136 -2.18 -9.18 19.58
N ASP A 137 -1.67 -8.70 20.70
CA ASP A 137 -2.06 -9.12 22.05
C ASP A 137 -3.11 -8.20 22.69
N ARG A 138 -3.39 -7.03 22.14
CA ARG A 138 -4.38 -6.11 22.73
C ARG A 138 -5.78 -6.70 22.64
N GLU A 139 -6.58 -6.44 23.67
CA GLU A 139 -7.93 -7.01 23.83
C GLU A 139 -8.93 -6.55 22.76
N GLN A 140 -8.77 -5.32 22.29
CA GLN A 140 -9.66 -4.72 21.29
C GLN A 140 -8.86 -4.24 20.08
N VAL A 141 -9.47 -4.34 18.90
CA VAL A 141 -8.85 -3.88 17.65
C VAL A 141 -7.45 -4.49 17.47
N ASN A 142 -7.34 -5.79 17.70
CA ASN A 142 -6.09 -6.50 17.49
C ASN A 142 -5.91 -6.89 16.02
N PHE A 143 -4.66 -7.02 15.63
CA PHE A 143 -4.25 -7.51 14.31
C PHE A 143 -3.42 -8.76 14.50
N LYS A 144 -3.78 -9.82 13.80
CA LYS A 144 -2.98 -11.04 13.81
C LYS A 144 -1.60 -10.75 13.25
N VAL A 145 -0.58 -11.11 14.02
CA VAL A 145 0.84 -11.06 13.62
C VAL A 145 1.36 -12.48 13.69
N THR A 146 1.98 -12.95 12.62
CA THR A 146 2.55 -14.30 12.56
C THR A 146 4.05 -14.27 12.91
N GLU A 147 4.61 -15.45 13.20
CA GLU A 147 6.06 -15.58 13.40
C GLU A 147 6.86 -15.19 12.14
N ASP A 148 6.28 -15.39 10.97
CA ASP A 148 6.89 -14.96 9.71
C ASP A 148 6.89 -13.44 9.57
N ASP A 149 5.82 -12.75 9.98
CA ASP A 149 5.75 -11.29 9.99
C ASP A 149 6.80 -10.71 10.95
N LEU A 150 6.94 -11.30 12.15
CA LEU A 150 7.97 -10.91 13.13
C LEU A 150 9.37 -11.10 12.57
N ARG A 151 9.64 -12.23 11.91
CA ARG A 151 10.93 -12.51 11.29
C ARG A 151 11.23 -11.52 10.16
N VAL A 152 10.28 -11.22 9.30
CA VAL A 152 10.41 -10.21 8.24
C VAL A 152 10.70 -8.84 8.85
N GLN A 153 9.95 -8.46 9.89
CA GLN A 153 10.17 -7.17 10.57
C GLN A 153 11.57 -7.08 11.16
N GLU A 154 12.03 -8.12 11.89
CA GLU A 154 13.33 -8.16 12.55
C GLU A 154 14.51 -8.19 11.58
N GLN A 155 14.42 -9.05 10.55
CA GLN A 155 15.58 -9.36 9.71
C GLN A 155 15.69 -8.49 8.45
N ILE A 156 14.59 -7.89 7.99
CA ILE A 156 14.53 -7.14 6.73
C ILE A 156 14.15 -5.68 6.95
N ILE A 157 13.02 -5.44 7.62
CA ILE A 157 12.44 -4.09 7.70
C ILE A 157 13.24 -3.21 8.67
N ILE A 158 13.41 -3.64 9.92
CA ILE A 158 14.13 -2.86 10.94
C ILE A 158 15.57 -2.54 10.51
N PRO A 159 16.37 -3.48 9.97
CA PRO A 159 17.75 -3.19 9.55
C PRO A 159 17.86 -2.08 8.52
N TYR A 160 16.88 -1.95 7.65
CA TYR A 160 16.89 -0.90 6.62
C TYR A 160 16.25 0.41 7.11
N TRP A 161 15.07 0.34 7.75
CA TRP A 161 14.25 1.52 8.04
C TRP A 161 14.54 2.20 9.38
N LYS A 162 15.20 1.53 10.32
CA LYS A 162 15.59 2.12 11.61
C LYS A 162 16.40 3.40 11.38
N ASN A 163 15.98 4.50 12.00
CA ASN A 163 16.53 5.85 11.84
C ASN A 163 16.33 6.48 10.44
N ARG A 164 15.57 5.84 9.56
CA ARG A 164 15.24 6.37 8.22
C ARG A 164 13.78 6.78 8.10
N ALA A 165 12.89 6.18 8.86
CA ALA A 165 11.46 6.45 8.85
C ALA A 165 11.14 7.91 9.22
N PHE A 166 10.04 8.41 8.70
CA PHE A 166 9.62 9.80 8.90
C PHE A 166 9.41 10.13 10.38
N ARG A 167 8.75 9.24 11.13
CA ARG A 167 8.54 9.38 12.57
C ARG A 167 9.85 9.57 13.31
N GLU A 168 10.86 8.73 13.05
CA GLU A 168 12.14 8.77 13.74
C GLU A 168 12.92 10.06 13.46
N LYS A 169 12.83 10.56 12.22
CA LYS A 169 13.42 11.85 11.86
C LYS A 169 12.74 13.01 12.59
N ILE A 170 11.42 12.99 12.69
CA ILE A 170 10.68 14.00 13.45
C ILE A 170 11.04 13.92 14.94
N MET A 171 11.03 12.72 15.52
CA MET A 171 11.40 12.51 16.92
C MET A 171 12.81 13.01 17.20
N ALA A 172 13.77 12.70 16.34
CA ALA A 172 15.17 13.14 16.50
C ALA A 172 15.34 14.66 16.41
N ALA A 173 14.42 15.37 15.79
CA ALA A 173 14.44 16.85 15.67
C ALA A 173 13.81 17.56 16.88
N GLN A 174 13.22 16.81 17.83
CA GLN A 174 12.55 17.40 18.99
C GLN A 174 13.53 17.74 20.12
N THR A 175 13.10 18.64 21.02
CA THR A 175 13.89 19.02 22.20
C THR A 175 13.79 17.97 23.31
N GLU A 176 14.73 17.99 24.26
CA GLU A 176 14.69 17.13 25.43
C GLU A 176 13.40 17.33 26.26
N GLN A 177 12.95 18.59 26.42
CA GLN A 177 11.70 18.91 27.14
C GLN A 177 10.49 18.30 26.43
N TRP A 178 10.49 18.28 25.10
CA TRP A 178 9.43 17.64 24.33
C TRP A 178 9.40 16.12 24.60
N HIS A 179 10.56 15.45 24.57
CA HIS A 179 10.65 14.02 24.86
C HIS A 179 10.17 13.68 26.26
N LEU A 180 10.59 14.44 27.26
CA LEU A 180 10.13 14.25 28.65
C LEU A 180 8.62 14.39 28.79
N ALA A 181 8.03 15.39 28.14
CA ALA A 181 6.57 15.59 28.16
C ALA A 181 5.80 14.49 27.44
N PHE A 182 6.34 14.01 26.30
CA PHE A 182 5.77 12.91 25.53
C PHE A 182 5.83 11.60 26.33
N GLU A 183 6.97 11.25 26.91
CA GLU A 183 7.16 10.06 27.76
C GLU A 183 6.29 10.09 29.00
N ALA A 184 6.09 11.28 29.58
CA ALA A 184 5.18 11.48 30.69
C ALA A 184 3.69 11.40 30.33
N GLY A 185 3.36 11.23 29.06
CA GLY A 185 1.98 11.14 28.57
C GLY A 185 1.18 12.45 28.65
N ILE A 186 1.86 13.62 28.74
CA ILE A 186 1.21 14.92 28.76
C ILE A 186 0.47 15.20 27.46
N PHE A 187 1.00 14.70 26.35
CA PHE A 187 0.36 14.71 25.04
C PHE A 187 0.76 13.49 24.24
N THR A 188 -0.02 13.21 23.19
CA THR A 188 0.29 12.21 22.17
C THR A 188 0.47 12.90 20.82
N GLU A 189 1.36 12.37 20.00
CA GLU A 189 1.57 12.90 18.66
C GLU A 189 1.63 11.77 17.64
N PHE A 190 0.97 11.98 16.52
CA PHE A 190 0.84 11.01 15.44
C PHE A 190 1.26 11.66 14.11
N TYR A 191 2.47 12.19 14.06
CA TYR A 191 3.01 12.86 12.86
C TYR A 191 2.92 11.98 11.62
N GLU A 192 3.27 10.72 11.77
CA GLU A 192 3.23 9.73 10.71
C GLU A 192 1.82 9.49 10.15
N GLN A 193 0.82 9.59 11.00
CA GLN A 193 -0.58 9.44 10.57
C GLN A 193 -1.12 10.70 9.90
N ARG A 194 -0.74 11.86 10.39
CA ARG A 194 -1.18 13.16 9.84
C ARG A 194 -0.51 13.46 8.51
N ALA A 195 0.74 13.09 8.35
CA ALA A 195 1.49 13.35 7.13
C ALA A 195 1.01 12.53 5.92
N GLY A 196 0.43 11.34 6.15
CA GLY A 196 0.11 10.39 5.08
C GLY A 196 -1.37 10.15 4.83
N GLY A 197 -2.30 10.60 5.69
CA GLY A 197 -3.61 9.97 5.73
C GLY A 197 -4.83 10.83 5.40
N HIS A 198 -4.73 12.15 5.36
CA HIS A 198 -5.90 13.02 5.29
C HIS A 198 -5.85 14.01 4.11
N THR A 199 -5.21 13.62 3.03
CA THR A 199 -5.16 14.42 1.80
C THR A 199 -6.38 14.14 0.94
N CYS A 200 -6.97 15.19 0.36
CA CYS A 200 -7.97 15.05 -0.67
C CYS A 200 -7.31 14.59 -1.97
N LEU A 201 -7.85 13.54 -2.57
CA LEU A 201 -7.32 12.95 -3.80
C LEU A 201 -7.64 13.77 -5.07
N GLY A 202 -8.27 14.95 -4.95
CA GLY A 202 -8.71 15.71 -6.12
C GLY A 202 -9.75 14.95 -6.95
N SER A 203 -10.70 14.29 -6.28
CA SER A 203 -11.67 13.39 -6.91
C SER A 203 -12.44 14.03 -8.06
N GLU A 204 -12.77 15.32 -7.97
CA GLU A 204 -13.42 16.06 -9.06
C GLU A 204 -12.57 16.00 -10.34
N ARG A 205 -11.27 16.29 -10.24
CA ARG A 205 -10.35 16.24 -11.37
C ARG A 205 -10.19 14.82 -11.91
N GLY A 206 -10.04 13.83 -11.03
CA GLY A 206 -9.93 12.43 -11.44
C GLY A 206 -11.16 11.93 -12.21
N VAL A 207 -12.37 12.39 -11.84
CA VAL A 207 -13.63 12.00 -12.50
C VAL A 207 -13.88 12.79 -13.81
N THR A 208 -13.51 14.07 -13.85
CA THR A 208 -13.81 14.95 -14.99
C THR A 208 -12.75 14.89 -16.09
N HIS A 209 -11.48 14.67 -15.76
CA HIS A 209 -10.37 14.66 -16.70
C HIS A 209 -9.79 13.26 -16.96
N GLY A 210 -9.80 12.39 -15.95
CA GLY A 210 -9.18 11.07 -16.05
C GLY A 210 -7.65 11.10 -16.03
N PHE A 211 -7.03 9.92 -15.91
CA PHE A 211 -5.58 9.81 -15.79
C PHE A 211 -4.83 10.09 -17.10
N ALA A 212 -5.44 9.80 -18.26
CA ALA A 212 -4.81 10.06 -19.55
C ALA A 212 -4.62 11.58 -19.80
N GLU A 213 -5.61 12.41 -19.46
CA GLU A 213 -5.50 13.87 -19.58
C GLU A 213 -4.51 14.43 -18.56
N ILE A 214 -4.56 13.95 -17.32
CA ILE A 214 -3.60 14.33 -16.28
C ILE A 214 -2.15 13.99 -16.72
N LYS A 215 -1.94 12.83 -17.33
CA LYS A 215 -0.63 12.43 -17.88
C LYS A 215 -0.16 13.39 -18.96
N GLN A 216 -1.05 13.79 -19.87
CA GLN A 216 -0.71 14.73 -20.93
C GLN A 216 -0.36 16.11 -20.37
N GLU A 217 -1.12 16.62 -19.38
CA GLU A 217 -0.81 17.89 -18.71
C GLU A 217 0.57 17.87 -18.05
N ILE A 218 0.94 16.76 -17.40
CA ILE A 218 2.27 16.60 -16.79
C ILE A 218 3.34 16.58 -17.87
N GLN A 219 3.13 15.90 -18.99
CA GLN A 219 4.06 15.87 -20.11
C GLN A 219 4.23 17.25 -20.73
N ASP A 220 3.14 17.98 -20.94
CA ASP A 220 3.18 19.36 -21.47
C ASP A 220 3.95 20.29 -20.51
N ALA A 221 3.77 20.11 -19.21
CA ALA A 221 4.52 20.86 -18.19
C ALA A 221 6.02 20.52 -18.19
N LEU A 222 6.39 19.26 -18.43
CA LEU A 222 7.80 18.84 -18.58
C LEU A 222 8.44 19.49 -19.82
N ASP A 223 7.72 19.48 -20.95
CA ASP A 223 8.21 20.03 -22.20
C ASP A 223 8.33 21.57 -22.17
N ALA A 224 7.58 22.21 -21.27
CA ALA A 224 7.60 23.67 -21.09
C ALA A 224 8.65 24.17 -20.08
N ILE A 225 9.47 23.29 -19.47
CA ILE A 225 10.48 23.69 -18.49
C ILE A 225 11.55 24.57 -19.14
N ASP A 226 11.74 25.78 -18.60
CA ASP A 226 12.83 26.67 -19.01
C ASP A 226 14.09 26.43 -18.17
N TYR A 227 14.94 25.54 -18.65
CA TYR A 227 16.19 25.19 -17.95
C TYR A 227 17.21 26.30 -17.85
N LEU A 228 17.05 27.40 -18.61
CA LEU A 228 18.01 28.51 -18.63
C LEU A 228 17.63 29.62 -17.65
N ASN A 229 16.34 29.88 -17.47
CA ASN A 229 15.87 31.01 -16.69
C ASN A 229 15.13 30.63 -15.41
N ASP A 230 14.76 29.35 -15.23
CA ASP A 230 14.11 28.85 -14.02
C ASP A 230 15.12 28.16 -13.11
N ASN A 231 15.43 28.77 -11.97
CA ASN A 231 16.35 28.21 -10.98
C ASN A 231 15.84 26.94 -10.27
N GLN A 232 14.56 26.61 -10.43
CA GLN A 232 13.92 25.39 -9.91
C GLN A 232 13.65 24.34 -11.01
N ALA A 233 14.18 24.55 -12.22
CA ALA A 233 13.89 23.69 -13.37
C ALA A 233 14.16 22.20 -13.11
N LEU A 234 15.28 21.87 -12.44
CA LEU A 234 15.64 20.48 -12.13
C LEU A 234 14.69 19.85 -11.08
N GLU A 235 14.34 20.61 -10.06
CA GLU A 235 13.40 20.16 -9.03
C GLU A 235 12.00 19.93 -9.63
N LYS A 236 11.51 20.84 -10.46
CA LYS A 236 10.25 20.70 -11.20
C LYS A 236 10.26 19.48 -12.13
N ARG A 237 11.36 19.26 -12.84
CA ARG A 237 11.53 18.08 -13.68
C ARG A 237 11.38 16.79 -12.86
N ASP A 238 12.06 16.71 -11.73
CA ASP A 238 12.07 15.52 -10.89
C ASP A 238 10.69 15.24 -10.29
N GLU A 239 9.98 16.29 -9.84
CA GLU A 239 8.59 16.18 -9.38
C GLU A 239 7.65 15.70 -10.49
N LEU A 240 7.70 16.33 -11.68
CA LEU A 240 6.85 15.94 -12.81
C LEU A 240 7.11 14.51 -13.29
N ARG A 241 8.39 14.08 -13.29
CA ARG A 241 8.74 12.68 -13.60
C ARG A 241 8.19 11.71 -12.56
N GLY A 242 8.30 12.04 -11.27
CA GLY A 242 7.68 11.26 -10.20
C GLY A 242 6.17 11.16 -10.36
N MET A 243 5.49 12.25 -10.75
CA MET A 243 4.06 12.26 -11.05
C MET A 243 3.71 11.38 -12.24
N LEU A 244 4.49 11.39 -13.33
CA LEU A 244 4.27 10.50 -14.49
C LEU A 244 4.34 9.03 -14.08
N ILE A 245 5.38 8.66 -13.33
CA ILE A 245 5.53 7.28 -12.85
C ILE A 245 4.33 6.87 -11.98
N ALA A 246 3.82 7.77 -11.13
CA ALA A 246 2.66 7.51 -10.28
C ALA A 246 1.35 7.33 -11.08
N VAL A 247 1.16 8.11 -12.15
CA VAL A 247 0.02 7.93 -13.07
C VAL A 247 0.12 6.60 -13.81
N ASP A 248 1.30 6.24 -14.32
CA ASP A 248 1.54 4.95 -14.97
C ASP A 248 1.29 3.78 -14.01
N ALA A 249 1.68 3.91 -12.75
CA ALA A 249 1.38 2.91 -11.72
C ALA A 249 -0.13 2.63 -11.58
N THR A 250 -0.96 3.67 -11.63
CA THR A 250 -2.42 3.53 -11.56
C THR A 250 -2.96 2.76 -12.77
N THR A 251 -2.47 3.09 -13.96
CA THR A 251 -2.80 2.38 -15.21
C THR A 251 -2.41 0.90 -15.14
N VAL A 252 -1.22 0.59 -14.61
CA VAL A 252 -0.76 -0.80 -14.43
C VAL A 252 -1.73 -1.57 -13.52
N LEU A 253 -2.09 -1.01 -12.36
CA LEU A 253 -3.00 -1.67 -11.43
C LEU A 253 -4.38 -1.91 -12.04
N ALA A 254 -4.95 -0.90 -12.70
CA ALA A 254 -6.25 -1.00 -13.35
C ALA A 254 -6.26 -2.10 -14.43
N ASN A 255 -5.22 -2.16 -15.27
CA ASN A 255 -5.09 -3.21 -16.29
C ASN A 255 -4.96 -4.61 -15.68
N ARG A 256 -4.20 -4.77 -14.59
CA ARG A 256 -4.09 -6.06 -13.88
C ARG A 256 -5.43 -6.55 -13.36
N TYR A 257 -6.24 -5.66 -12.78
CA TYR A 257 -7.60 -6.01 -12.35
C TYR A 257 -8.52 -6.32 -13.52
N ALA A 258 -8.39 -5.59 -14.63
CA ALA A 258 -9.16 -5.87 -15.85
C ALA A 258 -8.86 -7.29 -16.39
N ASP A 259 -7.59 -7.66 -16.45
CA ASP A 259 -7.16 -8.99 -16.92
C ASP A 259 -7.65 -10.11 -15.97
N LEU A 260 -7.52 -9.89 -14.67
CA LEU A 260 -8.02 -10.84 -13.66
C LEU A 260 -9.54 -11.04 -13.77
N ALA A 261 -10.30 -9.96 -13.87
CA ALA A 261 -11.75 -10.01 -13.99
C ALA A 261 -12.19 -10.70 -15.29
N ALA A 262 -11.52 -10.41 -16.43
CA ALA A 262 -11.80 -11.07 -17.69
C ALA A 262 -11.57 -12.59 -17.60
N LYS A 263 -10.43 -13.00 -17.05
CA LYS A 263 -10.11 -14.41 -16.84
C LYS A 263 -11.14 -15.11 -15.93
N MET A 264 -11.49 -14.50 -14.80
CA MET A 264 -12.49 -15.04 -13.90
C MET A 264 -13.88 -15.16 -14.57
N ALA A 265 -14.23 -14.19 -15.45
CA ALA A 265 -15.50 -14.24 -16.20
C ALA A 265 -15.58 -15.41 -17.19
N GLU A 266 -14.45 -15.84 -17.75
CA GLU A 266 -14.37 -17.01 -18.63
C GLU A 266 -14.53 -18.33 -17.86
N GLU A 267 -14.06 -18.39 -16.64
CA GLU A 267 -14.07 -19.56 -15.75
C GLU A 267 -15.37 -19.67 -14.93
N GLU A 268 -16.18 -18.60 -14.86
CA GLU A 268 -17.37 -18.51 -14.01
C GLU A 268 -18.57 -19.23 -14.63
N SER A 269 -19.19 -20.10 -13.86
CA SER A 269 -20.36 -20.87 -14.27
C SER A 269 -21.71 -20.14 -14.09
N ASP A 270 -21.78 -19.19 -13.13
CA ASP A 270 -22.96 -18.34 -12.93
C ASP A 270 -22.94 -17.21 -13.97
N SER A 271 -23.90 -17.24 -14.88
CA SER A 271 -24.01 -16.27 -15.98
C SER A 271 -24.13 -14.83 -15.50
N LYS A 272 -24.79 -14.59 -14.37
CA LYS A 272 -24.92 -13.26 -13.77
C LYS A 272 -23.58 -12.79 -13.22
N ARG A 273 -22.86 -13.66 -12.49
CA ARG A 273 -21.54 -13.33 -11.98
C ARG A 273 -20.54 -13.11 -13.10
N ALA A 274 -20.55 -13.95 -14.12
CA ALA A 274 -19.72 -13.77 -15.30
C ALA A 274 -19.94 -12.41 -15.99
N GLU A 275 -21.18 -11.93 -16.06
CA GLU A 275 -21.49 -10.61 -16.61
C GLU A 275 -20.97 -9.48 -15.70
N GLU A 276 -21.12 -9.61 -14.38
CA GLU A 276 -20.56 -8.65 -13.43
C GLU A 276 -19.04 -8.56 -13.55
N LEU A 277 -18.34 -9.69 -13.69
CA LEU A 277 -16.89 -9.73 -13.87
C LEU A 277 -16.45 -9.08 -15.18
N ARG A 278 -17.20 -9.27 -16.29
CA ARG A 278 -16.95 -8.55 -17.55
C ARG A 278 -17.09 -7.04 -17.37
N GLN A 279 -18.13 -6.61 -16.67
CA GLN A 279 -18.35 -5.19 -16.38
C GLN A 279 -17.21 -4.61 -15.51
N ILE A 280 -16.70 -5.36 -14.51
CA ILE A 280 -15.52 -4.96 -13.72
C ILE A 280 -14.30 -4.80 -14.64
N SER A 281 -14.07 -5.77 -15.54
CA SER A 281 -12.98 -5.70 -16.52
C SER A 281 -13.08 -4.45 -17.39
N GLU A 282 -14.25 -4.18 -17.96
CA GLU A 282 -14.51 -3.01 -18.80
C GLU A 282 -14.29 -1.70 -18.03
N ASN A 283 -14.84 -1.59 -16.82
CA ASN A 283 -14.65 -0.41 -15.98
C ASN A 283 -13.16 -0.15 -15.68
N CYS A 284 -12.42 -1.20 -15.35
CA CYS A 284 -10.98 -1.09 -15.10
C CYS A 284 -10.20 -0.67 -16.35
N ARG A 285 -10.59 -1.12 -17.54
CA ARG A 285 -10.00 -0.66 -18.82
C ARG A 285 -10.25 0.81 -19.11
N VAL A 286 -11.44 1.30 -18.76
CA VAL A 286 -11.79 2.72 -18.94
C VAL A 286 -10.97 3.60 -17.99
N VAL A 287 -10.67 3.12 -16.80
CA VAL A 287 -9.85 3.86 -15.80
C VAL A 287 -8.36 3.83 -16.17
N ALA A 288 -7.88 2.79 -16.84
CA ALA A 288 -6.49 2.64 -17.26
C ALA A 288 -6.10 3.60 -18.40
#